data_2d1e30f0f44325e041cecdc6603e1b1b
#
_entry.id   2d1e30f0f44325e041cecdc6603e1b1b
#
_cell.length_a   1.000
_cell.length_b   1.000
_cell.length_c   1.000
_cell.angle_alpha   90.00
_cell.angle_beta   90.00
_cell.angle_gamma   90.00
#
_symmetry.space_group_name_H-M   'P 1'
#
loop_
_entity.id
_entity.type
_entity.pdbx_description
1 polymer ?
#
loop_
_entity_poly.entity_id
_entity_poly.type
_entity_poly.pdbx_seq_one_letter_code
_entity_poly.pdbx_strand_id
1 'polypeptide(L)'
;MRKVTAVIAAGIVIGIGSMLLSGGKAVGAEQTGEALFKQNCAICHVNGGNIVNAQKPLHKKEREANGIKTAADIIKAMRNPGPGMTKFDEKTIPNKDAHKIAEYILKTF
;
A
#
# COMPACT_ATOMS: atom_id res chain seq x y z
N MET A 1 -33.53 36.88 66.55
CA MET A 1 -33.83 36.19 65.25
C MET A 1 -32.71 36.49 64.28
N ARG A 2 -31.80 35.58 64.08
CA ARG A 2 -30.73 35.71 63.10
C ARG A 2 -30.99 34.70 62.00
N LYS A 3 -31.28 35.21 60.84
CA LYS A 3 -31.41 34.39 59.64
C LYS A 3 -30.01 34.02 59.13
N VAL A 4 -29.71 32.77 59.19
CA VAL A 4 -28.46 32.19 58.59
C VAL A 4 -28.74 31.96 57.15
N THR A 5 -28.13 32.75 56.28
CA THR A 5 -28.22 32.54 54.83
C THR A 5 -27.14 31.50 54.44
N ALA A 6 -27.58 30.35 54.05
CA ALA A 6 -26.68 29.31 53.51
C ALA A 6 -26.28 29.69 52.09
N VAL A 7 -25.00 29.93 51.90
CA VAL A 7 -24.42 30.11 50.56
C VAL A 7 -24.10 28.73 50.02
N ILE A 8 -24.85 28.32 49.02
CA ILE A 8 -24.57 27.10 48.26
C ILE A 8 -23.51 27.44 47.23
N ALA A 9 -22.29 27.00 47.48
CA ALA A 9 -21.24 27.06 46.48
C ALA A 9 -21.47 25.95 45.44
N ALA A 10 -21.92 26.38 44.26
CA ALA A 10 -22.00 25.47 43.12
C ALA A 10 -20.58 25.18 42.61
N GLY A 11 -20.07 24.02 42.91
CA GLY A 11 -18.82 23.51 42.32
C GLY A 11 -19.00 23.20 40.85
N ILE A 12 -18.35 24.01 40.00
CA ILE A 12 -18.25 23.71 38.58
C ILE A 12 -17.19 22.61 38.45
N VAL A 13 -17.65 21.39 38.22
CA VAL A 13 -16.77 20.32 37.78
C VAL A 13 -16.47 20.52 36.30
N ILE A 14 -15.32 21.11 36.01
CA ILE A 14 -14.80 21.15 34.66
C ILE A 14 -14.27 19.76 34.37
N GLY A 15 -15.09 18.96 33.70
CA GLY A 15 -14.67 17.69 33.11
C GLY A 15 -13.66 17.98 32.02
N ILE A 16 -12.38 17.79 32.34
CA ILE A 16 -11.34 17.74 31.31
C ILE A 16 -11.55 16.42 30.57
N GLY A 17 -12.31 16.51 29.48
CA GLY A 17 -12.38 15.40 28.52
C GLY A 17 -10.99 15.18 27.97
N SER A 18 -10.32 14.14 28.46
CA SER A 18 -9.12 13.60 27.82
C SER A 18 -9.52 13.13 26.45
N MET A 19 -9.30 13.99 25.47
CA MET A 19 -9.34 13.62 24.08
C MET A 19 -8.13 12.72 23.84
N LEU A 20 -8.32 11.42 24.05
CA LEU A 20 -7.37 10.42 23.60
C LEU A 20 -7.35 10.51 22.07
N LEU A 21 -6.44 11.32 21.55
CA LEU A 21 -6.00 11.21 20.18
C LEU A 21 -5.34 9.84 20.07
N SER A 22 -6.17 8.83 19.81
CA SER A 22 -5.68 7.55 19.33
C SER A 22 -5.02 7.80 17.99
N GLY A 23 -3.74 8.13 18.01
CA GLY A 23 -2.86 8.07 16.85
C GLY A 23 -2.69 6.60 16.43
N GLY A 24 -3.80 5.91 16.23
CA GLY A 24 -3.81 4.59 15.61
C GLY A 24 -3.42 4.79 14.15
N LYS A 25 -2.30 4.19 13.74
CA LYS A 25 -2.13 3.85 12.34
C LYS A 25 -3.45 3.24 11.91
N ALA A 26 -4.07 3.77 10.85
CA ALA A 26 -5.31 3.22 10.34
C ALA A 26 -5.08 1.75 10.00
N VAL A 27 -5.45 0.85 10.94
CA VAL A 27 -5.42 -0.59 10.72
C VAL A 27 -6.48 -0.85 9.66
N GLY A 28 -6.06 -1.14 8.41
CA GLY A 28 -6.96 -1.41 7.30
C GLY A 28 -6.88 -0.47 6.10
N ALA A 29 -6.00 0.54 6.08
CA ALA A 29 -5.71 1.27 4.84
C ALA A 29 -5.01 0.31 3.88
N GLU A 30 -5.73 -0.17 2.87
CA GLU A 30 -5.16 -0.99 1.81
C GLU A 30 -4.17 -0.17 0.99
N GLN A 31 -2.99 -0.73 0.76
CA GLN A 31 -2.00 -0.11 -0.10
C GLN A 31 -2.49 -0.10 -1.56
N THR A 32 -2.18 0.98 -2.26
CA THR A 32 -2.45 1.09 -3.70
C THR A 32 -1.47 0.23 -4.51
N GLY A 33 -1.82 -0.09 -5.74
CA GLY A 33 -0.91 -0.78 -6.66
C GLY A 33 0.39 -0.02 -6.88
N GLU A 34 0.32 1.31 -6.94
CA GLU A 34 1.50 2.17 -7.03
C GLU A 34 2.41 2.05 -5.80
N ALA A 35 1.85 2.13 -4.60
CA ALA A 35 2.63 2.00 -3.37
C ALA A 35 3.29 0.63 -3.25
N LEU A 36 2.56 -0.43 -3.56
CA LEU A 36 3.07 -1.80 -3.59
C LEU A 36 4.17 -1.98 -4.64
N PHE A 37 4.00 -1.39 -5.83
CA PHE A 37 5.01 -1.41 -6.88
C PHE A 37 6.29 -0.69 -6.44
N LYS A 38 6.17 0.50 -5.88
CA LYS A 38 7.32 1.26 -5.36
C LYS A 38 8.08 0.49 -4.30
N GLN A 39 7.37 -0.19 -3.43
CA GLN A 39 7.96 -0.96 -2.33
C GLN A 39 8.69 -2.22 -2.79
N ASN A 40 8.14 -2.95 -3.77
CA ASN A 40 8.60 -4.30 -4.11
C ASN A 40 9.28 -4.41 -5.48
N CYS A 41 9.01 -3.51 -6.40
CA CYS A 41 9.37 -3.67 -7.81
C CYS A 41 10.28 -2.55 -8.33
N ALA A 42 10.08 -1.32 -7.87
CA ALA A 42 10.73 -0.14 -8.44
C ALA A 42 12.26 -0.15 -8.31
N ILE A 43 12.82 -0.89 -7.37
CA ILE A 43 14.28 -0.99 -7.21
C ILE A 43 14.96 -1.57 -8.46
N CYS A 44 14.31 -2.51 -9.13
CA CYS A 44 14.79 -3.09 -10.39
C CYS A 44 14.05 -2.56 -11.62
N HIS A 45 12.80 -2.14 -11.45
CA HIS A 45 11.93 -1.66 -12.53
C HIS A 45 11.71 -0.15 -12.44
N VAL A 46 12.79 0.61 -12.27
CA VAL A 46 12.76 2.08 -12.23
C VAL A 46 12.09 2.62 -13.50
N ASN A 47 11.05 3.45 -13.32
CA ASN A 47 10.28 4.03 -14.43
C ASN A 47 9.76 2.99 -15.46
N GLY A 48 9.45 1.77 -14.99
CA GLY A 48 9.02 0.68 -15.87
C GLY A 48 10.15 0.01 -16.65
N GLY A 49 11.40 0.34 -16.36
CA GLY A 49 12.57 -0.30 -16.97
C GLY A 49 12.90 -1.66 -16.35
N ASN A 50 14.10 -2.12 -16.59
CA ASN A 50 14.67 -3.32 -15.98
C ASN A 50 16.18 -3.18 -15.93
N ILE A 51 16.74 -3.00 -14.76
CA ILE A 51 18.19 -2.78 -14.58
C ILE A 51 19.03 -4.05 -14.79
N VAL A 52 18.41 -5.23 -14.68
CA VAL A 52 19.08 -6.53 -14.87
C VAL A 52 19.09 -6.93 -16.34
N ASN A 53 17.98 -6.70 -17.05
CA ASN A 53 17.85 -6.99 -18.46
C ASN A 53 17.06 -5.88 -19.17
N ALA A 54 17.77 -4.95 -19.76
CA ALA A 54 17.19 -3.79 -20.44
C ALA A 54 16.24 -4.16 -21.61
N GLN A 55 16.31 -5.37 -22.13
CA GLN A 55 15.42 -5.85 -23.21
C GLN A 55 14.08 -6.38 -22.69
N LYS A 56 13.92 -6.49 -21.39
CA LYS A 56 12.68 -6.95 -20.74
C LYS A 56 12.12 -5.90 -19.75
N PRO A 57 11.87 -4.66 -20.21
CA PRO A 57 11.23 -3.65 -19.40
C PRO A 57 9.75 -3.96 -19.22
N LEU A 58 9.07 -3.18 -18.37
CA LEU A 58 7.63 -3.31 -18.15
C LEU A 58 6.79 -2.52 -19.15
N HIS A 59 7.40 -1.79 -20.09
CA HIS A 59 6.68 -1.03 -21.10
C HIS A 59 5.85 -1.95 -22.00
N LYS A 60 4.67 -1.47 -22.38
CA LYS A 60 3.66 -2.25 -23.10
C LYS A 60 4.22 -2.99 -24.31
N LYS A 61 4.94 -2.31 -25.17
CA LYS A 61 5.48 -2.87 -26.42
C LYS A 61 6.37 -4.08 -26.16
N GLU A 62 7.33 -3.94 -25.26
CA GLU A 62 8.30 -4.97 -24.95
C GLU A 62 7.66 -6.10 -24.13
N ARG A 63 6.78 -5.73 -23.21
CA ARG A 63 6.03 -6.68 -22.40
C ARG A 63 5.16 -7.60 -23.27
N GLU A 64 4.40 -7.00 -24.19
CA GLU A 64 3.56 -7.77 -25.14
C GLU A 64 4.39 -8.62 -26.10
N ALA A 65 5.54 -8.12 -26.55
CA ALA A 65 6.49 -8.89 -27.37
C ALA A 65 7.05 -10.13 -26.62
N ASN A 66 7.15 -10.04 -25.29
CA ASN A 66 7.55 -11.15 -24.42
C ASN A 66 6.36 -12.02 -23.96
N GLY A 67 5.17 -11.84 -24.54
CA GLY A 67 3.99 -12.66 -24.23
C GLY A 67 3.28 -12.28 -22.93
N ILE A 68 3.62 -11.15 -22.31
CA ILE A 68 3.02 -10.66 -21.07
C ILE A 68 2.03 -9.55 -21.39
N LYS A 69 0.75 -9.91 -21.52
CA LYS A 69 -0.31 -9.02 -21.99
C LYS A 69 -1.35 -8.70 -20.93
N THR A 70 -1.58 -9.59 -19.98
CA THR A 70 -2.65 -9.52 -19.00
C THR A 70 -2.11 -9.42 -17.57
N ALA A 71 -2.99 -9.05 -16.63
CA ALA A 71 -2.67 -9.08 -15.21
C ALA A 71 -2.24 -10.49 -14.76
N ALA A 72 -2.91 -11.52 -15.25
CA ALA A 72 -2.55 -12.90 -14.96
C ALA A 72 -1.14 -13.26 -15.44
N ASP A 73 -0.73 -12.78 -16.61
CA ASP A 73 0.63 -12.99 -17.12
C ASP A 73 1.67 -12.32 -16.23
N ILE A 74 1.41 -11.11 -15.79
CA ILE A 74 2.29 -10.38 -14.86
C ILE A 74 2.42 -11.11 -13.53
N ILE A 75 1.30 -11.57 -12.97
CA ILE A 75 1.29 -12.31 -11.71
C ILE A 75 2.06 -13.64 -11.89
N LYS A 76 1.86 -14.34 -12.99
CA LYS A 76 2.61 -15.54 -13.30
C LYS A 76 4.12 -15.28 -13.35
N ALA A 77 4.53 -14.16 -13.96
CA ALA A 77 5.93 -13.76 -13.98
C ALA A 77 6.49 -13.45 -12.59
N MET A 78 5.69 -12.84 -11.71
CA MET A 78 6.08 -12.63 -10.31
C MET A 78 6.27 -13.95 -9.55
N ARG A 79 5.41 -14.94 -9.82
CA ARG A 79 5.45 -16.26 -9.16
C ARG A 79 6.57 -17.16 -9.71
N ASN A 80 6.87 -17.02 -10.99
CA ASN A 80 7.90 -17.80 -11.69
C ASN A 80 8.74 -16.88 -12.58
N PRO A 81 9.59 -16.04 -11.99
CA PRO A 81 10.40 -15.11 -12.76
C PRO A 81 11.53 -15.81 -13.51
N GLY A 82 12.02 -15.13 -14.53
CA GLY A 82 13.26 -15.49 -15.19
C GLY A 82 14.49 -15.19 -14.32
N PRO A 83 15.70 -15.51 -14.82
CA PRO A 83 16.95 -15.24 -14.11
C PRO A 83 17.10 -13.75 -13.75
N GLY A 84 17.57 -13.49 -12.55
CA GLY A 84 17.84 -12.14 -12.05
C GLY A 84 16.66 -11.42 -11.39
N MET A 85 15.46 -11.94 -11.47
CA MET A 85 14.31 -11.40 -10.76
C MET A 85 13.97 -12.24 -9.53
N THR A 86 13.65 -11.57 -8.43
CA THR A 86 13.19 -12.22 -7.19
C THR A 86 11.85 -12.91 -7.41
N LYS A 87 11.72 -14.12 -6.90
CA LYS A 87 10.44 -14.83 -6.84
C LYS A 87 9.59 -14.27 -5.71
N PHE A 88 8.40 -13.80 -6.04
CA PHE A 88 7.41 -13.35 -5.08
C PHE A 88 6.30 -14.40 -4.95
N ASP A 89 6.28 -15.10 -3.83
CA ASP A 89 5.20 -16.04 -3.51
C ASP A 89 3.98 -15.34 -2.89
N GLU A 90 2.92 -16.10 -2.65
CA GLU A 90 1.68 -15.56 -2.09
C GLU A 90 1.82 -15.11 -0.63
N LYS A 91 2.84 -15.58 0.10
CA LYS A 91 3.13 -15.12 1.46
C LYS A 91 3.76 -13.74 1.46
N THR A 92 4.65 -13.48 0.49
CA THR A 92 5.34 -12.20 0.34
C THR A 92 4.43 -11.14 -0.28
N ILE A 93 3.75 -11.49 -1.37
CA ILE A 93 2.77 -10.64 -2.05
C ILE A 93 1.49 -11.45 -2.23
N PRO A 94 0.48 -11.27 -1.38
CA PRO A 94 -0.81 -11.93 -1.52
C PRO A 94 -1.45 -11.68 -2.88
N ASN A 95 -2.30 -12.57 -3.36
CA ASN A 95 -2.93 -12.46 -4.67
C ASN A 95 -3.66 -11.14 -4.90
N LYS A 96 -4.35 -10.63 -3.89
CA LYS A 96 -5.01 -9.32 -3.95
C LYS A 96 -4.04 -8.19 -4.26
N ASP A 97 -2.89 -8.19 -3.62
CA ASP A 97 -1.85 -7.16 -3.82
C ASP A 97 -1.13 -7.36 -5.15
N ALA A 98 -0.88 -8.61 -5.55
CA ALA A 98 -0.33 -8.93 -6.87
C ALA A 98 -1.23 -8.41 -8.00
N HIS A 99 -2.54 -8.52 -7.88
CA HIS A 99 -3.50 -7.96 -8.85
C HIS A 99 -3.41 -6.43 -8.91
N LYS A 100 -3.34 -5.76 -7.78
CA LYS A 100 -3.18 -4.29 -7.73
C LYS A 100 -1.89 -3.83 -8.40
N ILE A 101 -0.80 -4.53 -8.16
CA ILE A 101 0.49 -4.25 -8.82
C ILE A 101 0.38 -4.46 -10.33
N ALA A 102 -0.20 -5.58 -10.75
CA ALA A 102 -0.35 -5.90 -12.17
C ALA A 102 -1.21 -4.85 -12.90
N GLU A 103 -2.33 -4.44 -12.33
CA GLU A 103 -3.18 -3.39 -12.87
C GLU A 103 -2.46 -2.04 -12.95
N TYR A 104 -1.68 -1.70 -11.93
CA TYR A 104 -0.85 -0.49 -11.95
C TYR A 104 0.17 -0.53 -13.10
N ILE A 105 0.86 -1.65 -13.30
CA ILE A 105 1.81 -1.82 -14.40
C ILE A 105 1.12 -1.67 -15.75
N LEU A 106 -0.01 -2.34 -15.95
CA LEU A 106 -0.77 -2.30 -17.20
C LEU A 106 -1.26 -0.89 -17.56
N LYS A 107 -1.59 -0.11 -16.55
CA LYS A 107 -2.11 1.26 -16.71
C LYS A 107 -1.01 2.29 -16.92
N THR A 108 0.16 2.05 -16.33
CA THR A 108 1.21 3.07 -16.19
C THR A 108 2.30 2.94 -17.24
N PHE A 109 2.63 1.74 -17.62
CA PHE A 109 3.73 1.40 -18.54
C PHE A 109 3.19 0.66 -19.77
#